data_22e1eba7b48f14f22a9ae32b30c59478
#
_entry.id   22e1eba7b48f14f22a9ae32b30c59478
#
_cell.length_a   1.000
_cell.length_b   1.000
_cell.length_c   1.000
_cell.angle_alpha   90.00
_cell.angle_beta   90.00
_cell.angle_gamma   90.00
#
_symmetry.space_group_name_H-M   'P 1'
#
loop_
_entity.id
_entity.type
_entity.pdbx_description
1 polymer ?
#
loop_
_entity_poly.entity_id
_entity_poly.type
_entity_poly.pdbx_seq_one_letter_code
_entity_poly.pdbx_strand_id
1 'polypeptide(L)'
;TDLTNRLQGPSAARRVVVAGFVAGLICSLIGSQIQGEFGPLVTLRVAIGSGLAFLNGQLLDIFVFNRYRNTGWWKAPFFSTIIGSTCDSIIFFTIAFAGFLTFLEPASDVSWAGEMLPLLDQGPVVPLWVSLATADWMVKLAIAVIALIPFRVIVANFTKRVA
;
A
#
# COMPACT_ATOMS: atom_id res chain seq x y z
N THR A 1 -3.50 -11.13 0.67
CA THR A 1 -2.14 -11.68 0.83
C THR A 1 -2.02 -12.48 2.13
N ASP A 2 -2.32 -11.92 3.31
CA ASP A 2 -2.16 -12.54 4.63
C ASP A 2 -2.91 -13.87 4.78
N LEU A 3 -4.18 -13.91 4.41
CA LEU A 3 -4.97 -15.12 4.49
C LEU A 3 -4.39 -16.24 3.60
N THR A 4 -3.99 -15.93 2.38
CA THR A 4 -3.31 -16.86 1.48
C THR A 4 -1.99 -17.33 2.07
N ASN A 5 -1.20 -16.40 2.63
CA ASN A 5 0.05 -16.73 3.29
C ASN A 5 -0.17 -17.65 4.50
N ARG A 6 -1.20 -17.40 5.30
CA ARG A 6 -1.53 -18.22 6.47
C ARG A 6 -1.96 -19.65 6.11
N LEU A 7 -2.82 -19.79 5.09
CA LEU A 7 -3.45 -21.06 4.72
C LEU A 7 -2.62 -21.88 3.72
N GLN A 8 -1.98 -21.23 2.75
CA GLN A 8 -1.31 -21.87 1.61
C GLN A 8 0.20 -21.62 1.57
N GLY A 9 0.71 -20.76 2.44
CA GLY A 9 2.12 -20.44 2.57
C GLY A 9 2.61 -19.31 1.66
N PRO A 10 3.91 -18.94 1.82
CA PRO A 10 4.48 -17.74 1.19
C PRO A 10 4.58 -17.83 -0.34
N SER A 11 4.74 -19.03 -0.89
CA SER A 11 4.81 -19.20 -2.36
C SER A 11 3.47 -18.87 -3.03
N ALA A 12 2.34 -19.29 -2.43
CA ALA A 12 1.02 -18.94 -2.91
C ALA A 12 0.74 -17.45 -2.76
N ALA A 13 1.11 -16.85 -1.62
CA ALA A 13 0.98 -15.42 -1.38
C ALA A 13 1.74 -14.59 -2.44
N ARG A 14 2.98 -14.97 -2.77
CA ARG A 14 3.75 -14.29 -3.83
C ARG A 14 3.08 -14.36 -5.21
N ARG A 15 2.45 -15.46 -5.56
CA ARG A 15 1.69 -15.59 -6.82
C ARG A 15 0.51 -14.61 -6.84
N VAL A 16 -0.19 -14.45 -5.72
CA VAL A 16 -1.28 -13.46 -5.59
C VAL A 16 -0.73 -12.04 -5.77
N VAL A 17 0.43 -11.73 -5.17
CA VAL A 17 1.08 -10.42 -5.33
C VAL A 17 1.45 -10.17 -6.79
N VAL A 18 2.05 -11.14 -7.49
CA VAL A 18 2.39 -10.98 -8.92
C VAL A 18 1.14 -10.78 -9.77
N ALA A 19 0.08 -11.55 -9.53
CA ALA A 19 -1.18 -11.38 -10.25
C ALA A 19 -1.80 -10.00 -9.99
N GLY A 20 -1.80 -9.54 -8.73
CA GLY A 20 -2.27 -8.20 -8.36
C GLY A 20 -1.42 -7.09 -9.01
N PHE A 21 -0.11 -7.26 -9.06
CA PHE A 21 0.79 -6.32 -9.73
C PHE A 21 0.50 -6.21 -11.22
N VAL A 22 0.34 -7.33 -11.92
CA VAL A 22 -0.03 -7.33 -13.35
C VAL A 22 -1.38 -6.65 -13.58
N ALA A 23 -2.38 -6.96 -12.75
CA ALA A 23 -3.68 -6.29 -12.81
C ALA A 23 -3.55 -4.78 -12.58
N GLY A 24 -2.75 -4.35 -11.58
CA GLY A 24 -2.47 -2.94 -11.31
C GLY A 24 -1.79 -2.23 -12.48
N LEU A 25 -0.84 -2.88 -13.16
CA LEU A 25 -0.21 -2.33 -14.36
C LEU A 25 -1.22 -2.13 -15.50
N ILE A 26 -2.11 -3.10 -15.73
CA ILE A 26 -3.17 -2.99 -16.74
C ILE A 26 -4.10 -1.81 -16.40
N CYS A 27 -4.54 -1.69 -15.15
CA CYS A 27 -5.36 -0.57 -14.70
C CYS A 27 -4.64 0.78 -14.87
N SER A 28 -3.35 0.85 -14.57
CA SER A 28 -2.54 2.07 -14.76
C SER A 28 -2.42 2.45 -16.24
N LEU A 29 -2.22 1.47 -17.12
CA LEU A 29 -2.19 1.69 -18.57
C LEU A 29 -3.55 2.21 -19.09
N ILE A 30 -4.65 1.63 -18.64
CA ILE A 30 -5.99 2.12 -18.99
C ILE A 30 -6.19 3.54 -18.45
N GLY A 31 -5.87 3.78 -17.18
CA GLY A 31 -6.02 5.08 -16.53
C GLY A 31 -5.19 6.19 -17.19
N SER A 32 -4.02 5.85 -17.75
CA SER A 32 -3.18 6.82 -18.47
C SER A 32 -3.76 7.27 -19.82
N GLN A 33 -4.70 6.51 -20.40
CA GLN A 33 -5.39 6.88 -21.66
C GLN A 33 -6.63 7.73 -21.41
N ILE A 34 -7.12 7.76 -20.16
CA ILE A 34 -8.32 8.54 -19.81
C ILE A 34 -7.88 9.94 -19.43
N GLN A 35 -8.33 10.95 -20.20
CA GLN A 35 -8.07 12.35 -19.90
C GLN A 35 -9.13 12.88 -18.94
N GLY A 36 -8.69 13.42 -17.80
CA GLY A 36 -9.51 14.17 -16.87
C GLY A 36 -9.38 15.68 -17.10
N GLU A 37 -9.96 16.47 -16.21
CA GLU A 37 -9.95 17.94 -16.28
C GLU A 37 -8.53 18.52 -16.16
N PHE A 38 -7.65 17.86 -15.41
CA PHE A 38 -6.27 18.30 -15.11
C PHE A 38 -5.19 17.41 -15.77
N GLY A 39 -5.54 16.65 -16.80
CA GLY A 39 -4.62 15.72 -17.47
C GLY A 39 -5.02 14.25 -17.34
N PRO A 40 -4.12 13.29 -17.62
CA PRO A 40 -4.44 11.88 -17.52
C PRO A 40 -4.76 11.49 -16.08
N LEU A 41 -5.73 10.59 -15.90
CA LEU A 41 -6.12 10.10 -14.56
C LEU A 41 -4.97 9.42 -13.81
N VAL A 42 -4.07 8.78 -14.55
CA VAL A 42 -2.87 8.16 -14.00
C VAL A 42 -1.66 8.72 -14.71
N THR A 43 -0.86 9.51 -14.02
CA THR A 43 0.42 10.03 -14.53
C THR A 43 1.50 8.94 -14.44
N LEU A 44 2.60 9.12 -15.16
CA LEU A 44 3.73 8.17 -15.13
C LEU A 44 4.29 8.01 -13.71
N ARG A 45 4.42 9.10 -12.97
CA ARG A 45 4.88 9.10 -11.58
C ARG A 45 3.95 8.29 -10.67
N VAL A 46 2.63 8.48 -10.81
CA VAL A 46 1.63 7.71 -10.06
C VAL A 46 1.70 6.23 -10.41
N ALA A 47 1.85 5.87 -11.69
CA ALA A 47 1.97 4.48 -12.13
C ALA A 47 3.23 3.81 -11.56
N ILE A 48 4.39 4.47 -11.68
CA ILE A 48 5.67 3.97 -11.13
C ILE A 48 5.59 3.86 -9.61
N GLY A 49 5.12 4.92 -8.94
CA GLY A 49 4.97 4.97 -7.49
C GLY A 49 4.08 3.85 -6.97
N SER A 50 2.89 3.65 -7.59
CA SER A 50 1.95 2.58 -7.24
C SER A 50 2.56 1.19 -7.43
N GLY A 51 3.24 0.96 -8.55
CA GLY A 51 3.86 -0.34 -8.85
C GLY A 51 4.96 -0.68 -7.86
N LEU A 52 5.88 0.25 -7.60
CA LEU A 52 6.99 0.05 -6.66
C LEU A 52 6.50 -0.07 -5.22
N ALA A 53 5.57 0.78 -4.80
CA ALA A 53 4.98 0.73 -3.47
C ALA A 53 4.28 -0.62 -3.24
N PHE A 54 3.42 -1.03 -4.18
CA PHE A 54 2.71 -2.30 -4.11
C PHE A 54 3.66 -3.49 -3.99
N LEU A 55 4.66 -3.60 -4.88
CA LEU A 55 5.61 -4.72 -4.84
C LEU A 55 6.40 -4.76 -3.54
N ASN A 56 7.00 -3.64 -3.16
CA ASN A 56 7.80 -3.58 -1.93
C ASN A 56 6.95 -3.81 -0.69
N GLY A 57 5.80 -3.14 -0.58
CA GLY A 57 4.89 -3.28 0.54
C GLY A 57 4.41 -4.72 0.70
N GLN A 58 3.94 -5.36 -0.38
CA GLN A 58 3.41 -6.72 -0.33
C GLN A 58 4.47 -7.80 -0.12
N LEU A 59 5.66 -7.64 -0.70
CA LEU A 59 6.75 -8.59 -0.46
C LEU A 59 7.28 -8.49 0.97
N LEU A 60 7.38 -7.27 1.49
CA LEU A 60 7.76 -7.01 2.87
C LEU A 60 6.71 -7.55 3.85
N ASP A 61 5.43 -7.35 3.53
CA ASP A 61 4.31 -7.93 4.28
C ASP A 61 4.43 -9.47 4.39
N ILE A 62 4.64 -10.17 3.28
CA ILE A 62 4.86 -11.62 3.28
C ILE A 62 6.07 -12.01 4.14
N PHE A 63 7.17 -11.28 4.04
CA PHE A 63 8.38 -11.56 4.81
C PHE A 63 8.14 -11.41 6.32
N VAL A 64 7.58 -10.29 6.73
CA VAL A 64 7.27 -9.99 8.14
C VAL A 64 6.22 -10.98 8.68
N PHE A 65 5.15 -11.25 7.91
CA PHE A 65 4.15 -12.23 8.29
C PHE A 65 4.78 -13.60 8.59
N ASN A 66 5.68 -14.09 7.73
CA ASN A 66 6.37 -15.36 7.96
C ASN A 66 7.23 -15.35 9.21
N ARG A 67 7.87 -14.23 9.52
CA ARG A 67 8.69 -14.08 10.73
C ARG A 67 7.85 -14.22 12.02
N TYR A 68 6.62 -13.73 12.01
CA TYR A 68 5.72 -13.75 13.16
C TYR A 68 4.63 -14.83 13.09
N ARG A 69 4.63 -15.69 12.08
CA ARG A 69 3.57 -16.68 11.80
C ARG A 69 3.24 -17.59 12.98
N ASN A 70 4.24 -17.95 13.79
CA ASN A 70 4.10 -18.89 14.89
C ASN A 70 3.94 -18.22 16.27
N THR A 71 3.90 -16.89 16.36
CA THR A 71 3.90 -16.16 17.63
C THR A 71 2.50 -15.84 18.17
N GLY A 72 1.45 -15.96 17.37
CA GLY A 72 0.08 -15.69 17.76
C GLY A 72 -0.77 -15.33 16.54
N TRP A 73 -2.07 -15.61 16.60
CA TRP A 73 -2.96 -15.47 15.44
C TRP A 73 -3.05 -14.04 14.88
N TRP A 74 -2.94 -13.02 15.73
CA TRP A 74 -3.07 -11.61 15.37
C TRP A 74 -1.73 -10.91 15.09
N LYS A 75 -0.62 -11.40 15.68
CA LYS A 75 0.68 -10.74 15.58
C LYS A 75 1.20 -10.71 14.16
N ALA A 76 1.11 -11.83 13.46
CA ALA A 76 1.59 -11.89 12.07
C ALA A 76 0.88 -10.88 11.17
N PRO A 77 -0.46 -10.88 11.01
CA PRO A 77 -1.15 -9.91 10.15
C PRO A 77 -1.00 -8.47 10.64
N PHE A 78 -0.95 -8.22 11.94
CA PHE A 78 -0.83 -6.88 12.49
C PHE A 78 0.55 -6.25 12.18
N PHE A 79 1.63 -6.93 12.53
CA PHE A 79 2.98 -6.39 12.29
C PHE A 79 3.34 -6.35 10.81
N SER A 80 2.91 -7.33 10.01
CA SER A 80 3.17 -7.32 8.58
C SER A 80 2.46 -6.12 7.92
N THR A 81 1.20 -5.87 8.26
CA THR A 81 0.45 -4.75 7.70
C THR A 81 1.03 -3.39 8.14
N ILE A 82 1.44 -3.21 9.40
CA ILE A 82 2.06 -1.95 9.84
C ILE A 82 3.31 -1.67 9.00
N ILE A 83 4.22 -2.63 8.92
CA ILE A 83 5.51 -2.45 8.24
C ILE A 83 5.29 -2.32 6.74
N GLY A 84 4.46 -3.19 6.15
CA GLY A 84 4.15 -3.18 4.72
C GLY A 84 3.47 -1.88 4.29
N SER A 85 2.45 -1.41 5.02
CA SER A 85 1.73 -0.18 4.69
C SER A 85 2.57 1.08 4.92
N THR A 86 3.47 1.08 5.92
CA THR A 86 4.40 2.19 6.12
C THR A 86 5.33 2.33 4.92
N CYS A 87 5.92 1.22 4.48
CA CYS A 87 6.80 1.21 3.31
C CYS A 87 6.04 1.62 2.03
N ASP A 88 4.85 1.07 1.83
CA ASP A 88 3.97 1.38 0.70
C ASP A 88 3.63 2.87 0.63
N SER A 89 3.13 3.47 1.71
CA SER A 89 2.77 4.89 1.74
C SER A 89 3.98 5.80 1.51
N ILE A 90 5.13 5.51 2.15
CA ILE A 90 6.35 6.30 1.95
C ILE A 90 6.80 6.25 0.48
N ILE A 91 6.90 5.06 -0.12
CA ILE A 91 7.34 4.90 -1.50
C ILE A 91 6.37 5.59 -2.45
N PHE A 92 5.07 5.32 -2.32
CA PHE A 92 4.06 5.87 -3.22
C PHE A 92 4.04 7.39 -3.20
N PHE A 93 3.83 8.00 -2.05
CA PHE A 93 3.69 9.46 -1.96
C PHE A 93 4.97 10.19 -2.30
N THR A 94 6.14 9.63 -1.96
CA THR A 94 7.42 10.22 -2.36
C THR A 94 7.58 10.23 -3.88
N ILE A 95 7.35 9.11 -4.57
CA ILE A 95 7.53 9.03 -6.01
C ILE A 95 6.46 9.83 -6.74
N ALA A 96 5.21 9.72 -6.32
CA ALA A 96 4.09 10.39 -6.99
C ALA A 96 4.15 11.91 -6.84
N PHE A 97 4.51 12.45 -5.66
CA PHE A 97 4.24 13.84 -5.32
C PHE A 97 5.44 14.67 -4.83
N ALA A 98 6.57 14.06 -4.45
CA ALA A 98 7.70 14.84 -3.97
C ALA A 98 8.31 15.70 -5.09
N GLY A 99 8.47 17.01 -4.83
CA GLY A 99 8.95 17.99 -5.82
C GLY A 99 10.35 17.71 -6.37
N PHE A 100 11.24 17.11 -5.57
CA PHE A 100 12.60 16.77 -6.02
C PHE A 100 12.66 15.65 -7.06
N LEU A 101 11.55 14.92 -7.31
CA LEU A 101 11.42 13.90 -8.35
C LEU A 101 10.69 14.40 -9.60
N THR A 102 10.49 15.71 -9.76
CA THR A 102 9.81 16.29 -10.94
C THR A 102 10.49 15.93 -12.27
N PHE A 103 11.80 15.61 -12.23
CA PHE A 103 12.54 15.18 -13.41
C PHE A 103 12.03 13.88 -14.03
N LEU A 104 11.31 13.04 -13.28
CA LEU A 104 10.70 11.80 -13.79
C LEU A 104 9.56 12.07 -14.77
N GLU A 105 8.83 13.17 -14.57
CA GLU A 105 7.72 13.58 -15.41
C GLU A 105 7.57 15.12 -15.34
N PRO A 106 8.39 15.88 -16.08
CA PRO A 106 8.37 17.34 -16.01
C PRO A 106 7.04 17.98 -16.44
N ALA A 107 6.25 17.27 -17.25
CA ALA A 107 4.95 17.74 -17.73
C ALA A 107 3.82 17.62 -16.66
N SER A 108 4.05 16.85 -15.61
CA SER A 108 3.07 16.68 -14.52
C SER A 108 3.28 17.74 -13.44
N ASP A 109 2.34 18.67 -13.31
CA ASP A 109 2.38 19.67 -12.24
C ASP A 109 1.99 19.04 -10.90
N VAL A 110 2.95 18.96 -10.00
CA VAL A 110 2.78 18.51 -8.61
C VAL A 110 3.08 19.62 -7.60
N SER A 111 3.15 20.89 -8.03
CA SER A 111 3.47 22.04 -7.17
C SER A 111 2.49 22.15 -6.00
N TRP A 112 1.22 21.90 -6.24
CA TRP A 112 0.16 21.87 -5.23
C TRP A 112 0.44 20.92 -4.07
N ALA A 113 1.06 19.78 -4.35
CA ALA A 113 1.40 18.79 -3.32
C ALA A 113 2.56 19.24 -2.42
N GLY A 114 3.34 20.23 -2.89
CA GLY A 114 4.44 20.85 -2.15
C GLY A 114 4.01 21.99 -1.23
N GLU A 115 2.73 22.41 -1.24
CA GLU A 115 2.24 23.47 -0.35
C GLU A 115 2.47 23.13 1.11
N MET A 116 3.00 24.11 1.86
CA MET A 116 3.31 23.94 3.27
C MET A 116 2.07 24.19 4.11
N LEU A 117 1.49 23.14 4.67
CA LEU A 117 0.28 23.16 5.47
C LEU A 117 0.47 22.44 6.81
N PRO A 118 -0.33 22.74 7.85
CA PRO A 118 -0.30 21.99 9.08
C PRO A 118 -0.63 20.52 8.83
N LEU A 119 0.17 19.61 9.38
CA LEU A 119 -0.05 18.16 9.27
C LEU A 119 -1.45 17.81 9.81
N LEU A 120 -2.32 17.29 8.94
CA LEU A 120 -3.71 16.98 9.26
C LEU A 120 -4.48 18.16 9.90
N ASP A 121 -4.22 19.38 9.44
CA ASP A 121 -4.80 20.66 9.92
C ASP A 121 -4.48 21.05 11.38
N GLN A 122 -3.67 20.29 12.10
CA GLN A 122 -3.42 20.52 13.54
C GLN A 122 -1.94 20.34 13.96
N GLY A 123 -1.13 19.73 13.12
CA GLY A 123 0.26 19.35 13.41
C GLY A 123 1.30 20.39 12.97
N PRO A 124 2.59 20.00 12.93
CA PRO A 124 3.66 20.83 12.39
C PRO A 124 3.44 21.12 10.91
N VAL A 125 4.02 22.23 10.43
CA VAL A 125 3.94 22.61 9.01
C VAL A 125 4.82 21.69 8.17
N VAL A 126 4.20 20.99 7.22
CA VAL A 126 4.83 20.01 6.33
C VAL A 126 4.28 20.17 4.91
N PRO A 127 4.94 19.64 3.87
CA PRO A 127 4.33 19.57 2.54
C PRO A 127 3.02 18.78 2.55
N LEU A 128 2.03 19.22 1.77
CA LEU A 128 0.71 18.60 1.71
C LEU A 128 0.77 17.10 1.40
N TRP A 129 1.68 16.66 0.52
CA TRP A 129 1.84 15.23 0.23
C TRP A 129 2.22 14.38 1.46
N VAL A 130 2.90 14.97 2.45
CA VAL A 130 3.22 14.29 3.73
C VAL A 130 1.96 14.11 4.57
N SER A 131 1.07 15.11 4.59
CA SER A 131 -0.24 14.99 5.25
C SER A 131 -1.10 13.90 4.60
N LEU A 132 -1.13 13.86 3.27
CA LEU A 132 -1.85 12.83 2.51
C LEU A 132 -1.29 11.42 2.78
N ALA A 133 0.05 11.28 2.79
CA ALA A 133 0.70 10.02 3.12
C ALA A 133 0.37 9.54 4.55
N THR A 134 0.34 10.48 5.49
CA THR A 134 -0.01 10.18 6.89
C THR A 134 -1.46 9.76 7.02
N ALA A 135 -2.39 10.47 6.36
CA ALA A 135 -3.81 10.11 6.35
C ALA A 135 -4.05 8.73 5.73
N ASP A 136 -3.44 8.45 4.56
CA ASP A 136 -3.49 7.14 3.89
C ASP A 136 -2.99 6.02 4.82
N TRP A 137 -1.85 6.23 5.45
CA TRP A 137 -1.28 5.27 6.40
C TRP A 137 -2.20 5.02 7.60
N MET A 138 -2.78 6.06 8.18
CA MET A 138 -3.74 5.92 9.30
C MET A 138 -4.99 5.12 8.90
N VAL A 139 -5.53 5.38 7.71
CA VAL A 139 -6.68 4.62 7.17
C VAL A 139 -6.31 3.15 6.97
N LYS A 140 -5.14 2.86 6.40
CA LYS A 140 -4.63 1.48 6.23
C LYS A 140 -4.52 0.76 7.57
N LEU A 141 -4.00 1.42 8.61
CA LEU A 141 -3.92 0.84 9.96
C LEU A 141 -5.30 0.59 10.56
N ALA A 142 -6.22 1.52 10.43
CA ALA A 142 -7.59 1.35 10.93
C ALA A 142 -8.27 0.14 10.26
N ILE A 143 -8.16 0.02 8.93
CA ILE A 143 -8.66 -1.13 8.18
C ILE A 143 -7.98 -2.43 8.62
N ALA A 144 -6.67 -2.41 8.87
CA ALA A 144 -5.93 -3.59 9.33
C ALA A 144 -6.47 -4.11 10.69
N VAL A 145 -6.72 -3.20 11.63
CA VAL A 145 -7.29 -3.56 12.94
C VAL A 145 -8.70 -4.18 12.78
N ILE A 146 -9.55 -3.54 11.97
CA ILE A 146 -10.91 -4.05 11.69
C ILE A 146 -10.84 -5.42 11.00
N ALA A 147 -9.93 -5.60 10.05
CA ALA A 147 -9.76 -6.85 9.28
C ALA A 147 -9.24 -8.03 10.13
N LEU A 148 -8.68 -7.80 11.32
CA LEU A 148 -8.32 -8.88 12.24
C LEU A 148 -9.53 -9.72 12.65
N ILE A 149 -10.73 -9.13 12.73
CA ILE A 149 -11.95 -9.83 13.12
C ILE A 149 -12.30 -10.94 12.12
N PRO A 150 -12.57 -10.64 10.83
CA PRO A 150 -12.85 -11.67 9.84
C PRO A 150 -11.67 -12.62 9.63
N PHE A 151 -10.44 -12.14 9.71
CA PHE A 151 -9.24 -12.99 9.61
C PHE A 151 -9.25 -14.10 10.67
N ARG A 152 -9.53 -13.77 11.94
CA ARG A 152 -9.63 -14.74 13.04
C ARG A 152 -10.70 -15.79 12.78
N VAL A 153 -11.90 -15.35 12.37
CA VAL A 153 -13.04 -16.25 12.11
C VAL A 153 -12.71 -17.25 10.99
N ILE A 154 -12.14 -16.76 9.89
CA ILE A 154 -11.78 -17.58 8.74
C ILE A 154 -10.70 -18.60 9.13
N VAL A 155 -9.61 -18.16 9.75
CA VAL A 155 -8.52 -19.06 10.17
C VAL A 155 -9.02 -20.13 11.13
N ALA A 156 -9.84 -19.77 12.13
CA ALA A 156 -10.39 -20.72 13.09
C ALA A 156 -11.28 -21.79 12.43
N ASN A 157 -12.11 -21.39 11.45
CA ASN A 157 -13.00 -22.31 10.74
C ASN A 157 -12.22 -23.27 9.82
N PHE A 158 -11.16 -22.78 9.15
CA PHE A 158 -10.32 -23.66 8.32
C PHE A 158 -9.52 -24.66 9.17
N THR A 159 -8.98 -24.23 10.30
CA THR A 159 -8.22 -25.15 11.18
C THR A 159 -9.11 -26.27 11.74
N LYS A 160 -10.39 -25.98 12.04
CA LYS A 160 -11.35 -27.01 12.49
C LYS A 160 -11.74 -28.03 11.42
N ARG A 161 -11.63 -27.69 10.12
CA ARG A 161 -11.96 -28.58 9.01
C ARG A 161 -10.83 -29.52 8.62
N VAL A 162 -9.61 -29.23 9.02
CA VAL A 162 -8.39 -29.99 8.68
C VAL A 162 -7.93 -30.87 9.85
N ALA A 163 -8.46 -30.65 11.06
CA ALA A 163 -8.28 -31.52 12.24
C ALA A 163 -9.39 -32.57 12.32
#